data_96c081f0c418a8edd9a67d9eeec2f96c
#
_entry.id   96c081f0c418a8edd9a67d9eeec2f96c
#
_cell.length_a   1.000
_cell.length_b   1.000
_cell.length_c   1.000
_cell.angle_alpha   90.00
_cell.angle_beta   90.00
_cell.angle_gamma   90.00
#
_symmetry.space_group_name_H-M   'P 1'
#
loop_
_entity.id
_entity.type
_entity.pdbx_description
1 polymer ?
#
loop_
_entity_poly.entity_id
_entity_poly.type
_entity_poly.pdbx_seq_one_letter_code
_entity_poly.pdbx_strand_id
1 'polypeptide(L)'
;MTKALRNFSGRFLLVGCGNMAGAMLDRWLAAGLDPALVAIVDPYAAPRAGIAQHASLGEWQAAGGSADWIMLGMKPQQLGDVADVLAPLATGGVHLLSILAGVSLADLAARFPDAGAQVRILPNLAARIGAGVSAVATLGDADDAAIDALLDTLGQTVRLADDSTMDLVTAFTGSGPAFVFRLIESYAAAGERLGLSAEDALALATATFGGATALLADSGEKPGVLIAQVASKGGTTQAGLDVLDSDGQLAALFTNVLRAARDRGRELADIARGEG
;
A
#
# COMPACT_ATOMS: atom_id res chain seq x y z
N MET A 1 12.50 9.78 -15.55
CA MET A 1 12.37 8.82 -14.44
C MET A 1 13.76 8.54 -13.89
N THR A 2 14.03 8.97 -12.68
CA THR A 2 15.29 8.69 -11.97
C THR A 2 15.36 7.17 -11.76
N LYS A 3 16.46 6.53 -12.18
CA LYS A 3 16.68 5.09 -11.93
C LYS A 3 17.18 4.92 -10.48
N ALA A 4 16.29 5.18 -9.54
CA ALA A 4 16.57 5.25 -8.10
C ALA A 4 17.16 3.94 -7.52
N LEU A 5 16.83 2.78 -8.13
CA LEU A 5 17.26 1.46 -7.66
C LEU A 5 18.44 0.86 -8.43
N ARG A 6 19.12 1.62 -9.30
CA ARG A 6 20.31 1.11 -10.04
C ARG A 6 21.44 0.62 -9.14
N ASN A 7 21.57 1.22 -7.97
CA ASN A 7 22.64 0.90 -7.03
C ASN A 7 22.11 0.08 -5.83
N PHE A 8 20.87 -0.42 -5.93
CA PHE A 8 20.35 -1.32 -4.91
C PHE A 8 21.20 -2.59 -4.89
N SER A 9 21.68 -2.96 -3.72
CA SER A 9 22.49 -4.15 -3.50
C SER A 9 21.76 -5.15 -2.62
N GLY A 10 22.09 -6.42 -2.79
CA GLY A 10 21.48 -7.50 -2.07
C GLY A 10 20.48 -8.28 -2.92
N ARG A 11 20.41 -9.59 -2.64
CA ARG A 11 19.52 -10.53 -3.32
C ARG A 11 18.14 -10.46 -2.69
N PHE A 12 17.14 -10.36 -3.51
CA PHE A 12 15.76 -10.17 -3.12
C PHE A 12 14.93 -11.43 -3.41
N LEU A 13 14.37 -12.05 -2.39
CA LEU A 13 13.44 -13.16 -2.51
C LEU A 13 12.00 -12.66 -2.31
N LEU A 14 11.15 -12.86 -3.30
CA LEU A 14 9.72 -12.60 -3.22
C LEU A 14 8.98 -13.92 -2.98
N VAL A 15 8.37 -14.07 -1.81
CA VAL A 15 7.54 -15.24 -1.48
C VAL A 15 6.08 -14.86 -1.65
N GLY A 16 5.50 -15.31 -2.78
CA GLY A 16 4.20 -14.85 -3.27
C GLY A 16 4.32 -13.57 -4.10
N CYS A 17 3.88 -13.62 -5.34
CA CYS A 17 3.92 -12.51 -6.30
C CYS A 17 2.52 -12.20 -6.85
N GLY A 18 1.56 -12.02 -5.93
CA GLY A 18 0.19 -11.64 -6.26
C GLY A 18 0.09 -10.19 -6.77
N ASN A 19 -1.16 -9.69 -6.89
CA ASN A 19 -1.43 -8.37 -7.49
C ASN A 19 -0.61 -7.23 -6.91
N MET A 20 -0.49 -7.13 -5.57
CA MET A 20 0.22 -6.02 -4.92
C MET A 20 1.73 -6.22 -4.99
N ALA A 21 2.23 -7.39 -4.58
CA ALA A 21 3.66 -7.70 -4.63
C ALA A 21 4.20 -7.60 -6.06
N GLY A 22 3.44 -8.10 -7.04
CA GLY A 22 3.78 -7.98 -8.46
C GLY A 22 3.83 -6.53 -8.93
N ALA A 23 2.86 -5.70 -8.53
CA ALA A 23 2.85 -4.28 -8.89
C ALA A 23 4.04 -3.51 -8.28
N MET A 24 4.41 -3.82 -7.04
CA MET A 24 5.60 -3.25 -6.39
C MET A 24 6.86 -3.67 -7.15
N LEU A 25 7.01 -4.95 -7.45
CA LEU A 25 8.16 -5.47 -8.21
C LEU A 25 8.25 -4.80 -9.59
N ASP A 26 7.16 -4.68 -10.34
CA ASP A 26 7.15 -4.05 -11.65
C ASP A 26 7.61 -2.57 -11.56
N ARG A 27 7.25 -1.86 -10.49
CA ARG A 27 7.74 -0.50 -10.22
C ARG A 27 9.22 -0.47 -9.88
N TRP A 28 9.71 -1.40 -9.07
CA TRP A 28 11.14 -1.50 -8.73
C TRP A 28 11.99 -1.79 -9.95
N LEU A 29 11.57 -2.71 -10.81
CA LEU A 29 12.24 -2.99 -12.09
C LEU A 29 12.27 -1.75 -13.01
N ALA A 30 11.14 -1.05 -13.11
CA ALA A 30 11.07 0.21 -13.87
C ALA A 30 11.97 1.31 -13.28
N ALA A 31 12.19 1.31 -11.96
CA ALA A 31 13.11 2.21 -11.27
C ALA A 31 14.58 1.77 -11.33
N GLY A 32 14.86 0.63 -11.96
CA GLY A 32 16.22 0.18 -12.27
C GLY A 32 16.77 -0.90 -11.35
N LEU A 33 15.92 -1.56 -10.53
CA LEU A 33 16.32 -2.78 -9.82
C LEU A 33 16.78 -3.83 -10.84
N ASP A 34 17.96 -4.41 -10.60
CA ASP A 34 18.47 -5.46 -11.48
C ASP A 34 17.64 -6.74 -11.31
N PRO A 35 16.97 -7.24 -12.36
CA PRO A 35 16.20 -8.45 -12.29
C PRO A 35 17.02 -9.70 -11.90
N ALA A 36 18.33 -9.71 -12.16
CA ALA A 36 19.22 -10.79 -11.75
C ALA A 36 19.40 -10.89 -10.22
N LEU A 37 19.11 -9.84 -9.48
CA LEU A 37 19.11 -9.86 -8.02
C LEU A 37 17.81 -10.40 -7.42
N VAL A 38 16.77 -10.64 -8.23
CA VAL A 38 15.44 -11.01 -7.76
C VAL A 38 15.15 -12.48 -8.06
N ALA A 39 14.63 -13.17 -7.05
CA ALA A 39 13.99 -14.48 -7.22
C ALA A 39 12.53 -14.42 -6.73
N ILE A 40 11.65 -15.16 -7.39
CA ILE A 40 10.25 -15.31 -7.02
C ILE A 40 9.99 -16.78 -6.67
N VAL A 41 9.33 -16.99 -5.53
CA VAL A 41 8.74 -18.27 -5.14
C VAL A 41 7.22 -18.11 -5.14
N ASP A 42 6.61 -18.52 -6.24
CA ASP A 42 5.16 -18.53 -6.41
C ASP A 42 4.80 -19.42 -7.60
N PRO A 43 4.07 -20.54 -7.41
CA PRO A 43 3.72 -21.46 -8.50
C PRO A 43 2.77 -20.86 -9.55
N TYR A 44 2.13 -19.74 -9.23
CA TYR A 44 1.12 -19.10 -10.09
C TYR A 44 1.59 -17.76 -10.70
N ALA A 45 2.79 -17.29 -10.33
CA ALA A 45 3.29 -16.03 -10.85
C ALA A 45 3.56 -16.10 -12.36
N ALA A 46 3.15 -15.06 -13.09
CA ALA A 46 3.49 -14.93 -14.50
C ALA A 46 5.01 -14.77 -14.67
N PRO A 47 5.62 -15.41 -15.69
CA PRO A 47 7.05 -15.27 -15.97
C PRO A 47 7.45 -13.80 -16.20
N ARG A 48 8.62 -13.42 -15.63
CA ARG A 48 9.23 -12.11 -15.82
C ARG A 48 10.65 -12.26 -16.36
N ALA A 49 10.98 -11.49 -17.39
CA ALA A 49 12.28 -11.58 -18.04
C ALA A 49 13.43 -11.27 -17.06
N GLY A 50 14.43 -12.13 -17.03
CA GLY A 50 15.63 -11.96 -16.21
C GLY A 50 15.47 -12.31 -14.73
N ILE A 51 14.28 -12.74 -14.28
CA ILE A 51 14.00 -13.11 -12.90
C ILE A 51 13.93 -14.63 -12.75
N ALA A 52 14.64 -15.17 -11.78
CA ALA A 52 14.55 -16.59 -11.42
C ALA A 52 13.20 -16.87 -10.73
N GLN A 53 12.49 -17.90 -11.20
CA GLN A 53 11.18 -18.29 -10.63
C GLN A 53 11.19 -19.76 -10.25
N HIS A 54 10.57 -20.04 -9.08
CA HIS A 54 10.49 -21.36 -8.50
C HIS A 54 9.07 -21.61 -7.99
N ALA A 55 8.60 -22.85 -8.09
CA ALA A 55 7.29 -23.22 -7.59
C ALA A 55 7.26 -23.32 -6.06
N SER A 56 8.42 -23.57 -5.41
CA SER A 56 8.52 -23.74 -3.97
C SER A 56 9.85 -23.21 -3.40
N LEU A 57 9.89 -22.97 -2.09
CA LEU A 57 11.12 -22.64 -1.37
C LEU A 57 12.16 -23.76 -1.49
N GLY A 58 11.73 -25.02 -1.49
CA GLY A 58 12.61 -26.17 -1.67
C GLY A 58 13.33 -26.18 -3.03
N GLU A 59 12.62 -25.84 -4.13
CA GLU A 59 13.23 -25.68 -5.44
C GLU A 59 14.25 -24.54 -5.47
N TRP A 60 13.88 -23.39 -4.88
CA TRP A 60 14.76 -22.24 -4.78
C TRP A 60 16.05 -22.57 -4.00
N GLN A 61 15.94 -23.26 -2.85
CA GLN A 61 17.08 -23.73 -2.06
C GLN A 61 17.96 -24.73 -2.84
N ALA A 62 17.33 -25.69 -3.52
CA ALA A 62 18.05 -26.69 -4.35
C ALA A 62 18.82 -26.04 -5.51
N ALA A 63 18.35 -24.89 -5.98
CA ALA A 63 19.04 -24.07 -6.99
C ALA A 63 20.20 -23.20 -6.41
N GLY A 64 20.51 -23.35 -5.11
CA GLY A 64 21.55 -22.55 -4.44
C GLY A 64 21.07 -21.15 -4.04
N GLY A 65 19.77 -20.97 -3.87
CA GLY A 65 19.15 -19.70 -3.53
C GLY A 65 19.62 -19.16 -2.19
N SER A 66 19.85 -17.85 -2.13
CA SER A 66 20.16 -17.09 -0.92
C SER A 66 19.62 -15.67 -1.07
N ALA A 67 19.24 -15.03 0.02
CA ALA A 67 18.64 -13.70 0.01
C ALA A 67 19.17 -12.86 1.14
N ASP A 68 19.31 -11.56 0.88
CA ASP A 68 19.60 -10.53 1.87
C ASP A 68 18.29 -9.82 2.27
N TRP A 69 17.30 -9.87 1.37
CA TRP A 69 15.96 -9.32 1.53
C TRP A 69 14.92 -10.39 1.21
N ILE A 70 13.97 -10.62 2.10
CA ILE A 70 12.84 -11.52 1.88
C ILE A 70 11.55 -10.72 2.01
N MET A 71 10.69 -10.78 0.98
CA MET A 71 9.38 -10.15 1.03
C MET A 71 8.27 -11.19 1.05
N LEU A 72 7.41 -11.07 2.05
CA LEU A 72 6.18 -11.87 2.19
C LEU A 72 5.04 -11.17 1.46
N GLY A 73 4.67 -11.70 0.28
CA GLY A 73 3.62 -11.16 -0.59
C GLY A 73 2.50 -12.14 -0.91
N MET A 74 2.46 -13.30 -0.24
CA MET A 74 1.41 -14.31 -0.35
C MET A 74 0.16 -13.92 0.46
N LYS A 75 -0.83 -14.80 0.53
CA LYS A 75 -2.00 -14.60 1.39
C LYS A 75 -1.63 -14.84 2.87
N PRO A 76 -2.16 -14.04 3.82
CA PRO A 76 -1.86 -14.19 5.26
C PRO A 76 -2.08 -15.59 5.80
N GLN A 77 -3.10 -16.30 5.32
CA GLN A 77 -3.44 -17.67 5.74
C GLN A 77 -2.34 -18.70 5.42
N GLN A 78 -1.44 -18.40 4.47
CA GLN A 78 -0.33 -19.28 4.09
C GLN A 78 0.91 -19.07 4.96
N LEU A 79 0.89 -18.06 5.87
CA LEU A 79 2.07 -17.69 6.65
C LEU A 79 2.55 -18.85 7.55
N GLY A 80 1.64 -19.62 8.15
CA GLY A 80 2.00 -20.75 9.00
C GLY A 80 2.85 -21.78 8.25
N ASP A 81 2.34 -22.26 7.12
CA ASP A 81 3.02 -23.29 6.30
C ASP A 81 4.36 -22.78 5.72
N VAL A 82 4.43 -21.50 5.39
CA VAL A 82 5.64 -20.87 4.81
C VAL A 82 6.67 -20.59 5.88
N ALA A 83 6.26 -20.17 7.07
CA ALA A 83 7.16 -19.75 8.14
C ALA A 83 8.10 -20.89 8.58
N ASP A 84 7.60 -22.13 8.73
CA ASP A 84 8.40 -23.27 9.16
C ASP A 84 9.59 -23.55 8.23
N VAL A 85 9.39 -23.35 6.92
CA VAL A 85 10.43 -23.56 5.89
C VAL A 85 11.31 -22.32 5.75
N LEU A 86 10.75 -21.13 5.93
CA LEU A 86 11.43 -19.86 5.68
C LEU A 86 12.24 -19.36 6.88
N ALA A 87 11.83 -19.67 8.13
CA ALA A 87 12.50 -19.18 9.32
C ALA A 87 14.00 -19.54 9.37
N PRO A 88 14.43 -20.77 9.01
CA PRO A 88 15.85 -21.09 8.94
C PRO A 88 16.65 -20.29 7.90
N LEU A 89 15.99 -19.65 6.96
CA LEU A 89 16.59 -18.87 5.87
C LEU A 89 16.59 -17.38 6.20
N ALA A 90 15.70 -16.93 7.06
CA ALA A 90 15.55 -15.54 7.50
C ALA A 90 16.43 -15.30 8.75
N THR A 91 17.73 -15.46 8.61
CA THR A 91 18.72 -15.37 9.71
C THR A 91 19.91 -14.51 9.30
N GLY A 92 20.81 -14.19 10.23
CA GLY A 92 22.12 -13.62 9.90
C GLY A 92 22.07 -12.23 9.27
N GLY A 93 21.10 -11.40 9.63
CA GLY A 93 20.98 -10.03 9.12
C GLY A 93 20.05 -9.91 7.91
N VAL A 94 19.36 -10.98 7.51
CA VAL A 94 18.33 -10.94 6.46
C VAL A 94 17.18 -10.02 6.86
N HIS A 95 16.84 -9.05 6.02
CA HIS A 95 15.71 -8.16 6.22
C HIS A 95 14.41 -8.83 5.74
N LEU A 96 13.41 -8.90 6.63
CA LEU A 96 12.10 -9.47 6.32
C LEU A 96 11.06 -8.35 6.10
N LEU A 97 10.58 -8.20 4.88
CA LEU A 97 9.51 -7.27 4.52
C LEU A 97 8.18 -8.01 4.44
N SER A 98 7.12 -7.46 5.00
CA SER A 98 5.78 -8.05 4.96
C SER A 98 4.75 -7.05 4.48
N ILE A 99 3.96 -7.45 3.46
CA ILE A 99 2.75 -6.74 3.04
C ILE A 99 1.47 -7.53 3.42
N LEU A 100 1.59 -8.46 4.37
CA LEU A 100 0.48 -9.32 4.77
C LEU A 100 -0.52 -8.53 5.61
N ALA A 101 -1.76 -8.45 5.15
CA ALA A 101 -2.82 -7.81 5.91
C ALA A 101 -3.11 -8.59 7.20
N GLY A 102 -3.26 -7.89 8.33
CA GLY A 102 -3.60 -8.48 9.61
C GLY A 102 -2.45 -9.22 10.33
N VAL A 103 -1.24 -9.27 9.75
CA VAL A 103 -0.06 -9.85 10.41
C VAL A 103 0.75 -8.74 11.04
N SER A 104 0.90 -8.76 12.37
CA SER A 104 1.62 -7.75 13.14
C SER A 104 3.14 -7.98 13.13
N LEU A 105 3.91 -6.96 13.54
CA LEU A 105 5.35 -7.11 13.80
C LEU A 105 5.61 -8.14 14.90
N ALA A 106 4.75 -8.22 15.90
CA ALA A 106 4.85 -9.24 16.97
C ALA A 106 4.64 -10.66 16.40
N ASP A 107 3.69 -10.85 15.48
CA ASP A 107 3.47 -12.13 14.80
C ASP A 107 4.69 -12.52 13.94
N LEU A 108 5.30 -11.57 13.26
CA LEU A 108 6.51 -11.80 12.47
C LEU A 108 7.69 -12.15 13.38
N ALA A 109 7.89 -11.42 14.47
CA ALA A 109 8.97 -11.67 15.42
C ALA A 109 8.86 -13.05 16.08
N ALA A 110 7.64 -13.49 16.38
CA ALA A 110 7.42 -14.82 16.94
C ALA A 110 7.78 -15.96 15.96
N ARG A 111 7.58 -15.73 14.64
CA ARG A 111 7.84 -16.73 13.59
C ARG A 111 9.24 -16.66 13.01
N PHE A 112 9.88 -15.49 13.05
CA PHE A 112 11.19 -15.23 12.47
C PHE A 112 12.11 -14.54 13.48
N PRO A 113 12.40 -15.19 14.65
CA PRO A 113 13.11 -14.55 15.76
C PRO A 113 14.57 -14.17 15.42
N ASP A 114 15.17 -14.83 14.43
CA ASP A 114 16.56 -14.64 14.04
C ASP A 114 16.73 -13.71 12.83
N ALA A 115 15.64 -13.12 12.32
CA ALA A 115 15.70 -12.13 11.23
C ALA A 115 16.40 -10.85 11.71
N GLY A 116 17.18 -10.23 10.81
CA GLY A 116 17.94 -9.02 11.15
C GLY A 116 17.03 -7.83 11.42
N ALA A 117 16.06 -7.59 10.56
CA ALA A 117 15.02 -6.60 10.78
C ALA A 117 13.69 -7.10 10.18
N GLN A 118 12.60 -6.64 10.75
CA GLN A 118 11.26 -6.96 10.28
C GLN A 118 10.54 -5.66 9.96
N VAL A 119 10.05 -5.56 8.74
CA VAL A 119 9.45 -4.34 8.19
C VAL A 119 8.03 -4.67 7.71
N ARG A 120 7.05 -4.09 8.36
CA ARG A 120 5.65 -4.18 7.92
C ARG A 120 5.34 -3.00 7.02
N ILE A 121 4.92 -3.29 5.80
CA ILE A 121 4.60 -2.29 4.77
C ILE A 121 3.13 -2.45 4.40
N LEU A 122 2.42 -1.35 4.37
CA LEU A 122 1.04 -1.28 3.91
C LEU A 122 0.95 -0.35 2.70
N PRO A 123 1.15 -0.87 1.48
CA PRO A 123 0.98 -0.11 0.25
C PRO A 123 -0.51 -0.01 -0.13
N ASN A 124 -0.84 0.91 -1.02
CA ASN A 124 -2.17 0.97 -1.63
C ASN A 124 -2.12 0.81 -3.17
N LEU A 125 -3.30 0.70 -3.78
CA LEU A 125 -3.44 0.40 -5.21
C LEU A 125 -2.72 1.40 -6.13
N ALA A 126 -2.63 2.68 -5.74
CA ALA A 126 -2.00 3.71 -6.55
C ALA A 126 -0.45 3.56 -6.63
N ALA A 127 0.13 2.66 -5.83
CA ALA A 127 1.53 2.26 -5.96
C ALA A 127 1.88 1.75 -7.37
N ARG A 128 0.92 1.16 -8.09
CA ARG A 128 1.07 0.71 -9.48
C ARG A 128 1.59 1.80 -10.42
N ILE A 129 1.22 3.05 -10.17
CA ILE A 129 1.61 4.20 -10.99
C ILE A 129 2.62 5.12 -10.28
N GLY A 130 3.14 4.70 -9.11
CA GLY A 130 4.07 5.50 -8.30
C GLY A 130 3.41 6.71 -7.62
N ALA A 131 2.10 6.68 -7.45
CA ALA A 131 1.30 7.71 -6.76
C ALA A 131 0.61 7.13 -5.50
N GLY A 132 1.14 6.02 -4.98
CA GLY A 132 0.62 5.36 -3.79
C GLY A 132 1.01 6.05 -2.50
N VAL A 133 0.43 5.56 -1.41
CA VAL A 133 0.89 5.81 -0.05
C VAL A 133 1.24 4.47 0.57
N SER A 134 2.43 4.37 1.14
CA SER A 134 2.89 3.21 1.90
C SER A 134 3.10 3.61 3.35
N ALA A 135 2.37 2.99 4.28
CA ALA A 135 2.71 3.09 5.69
C ALA A 135 3.73 2.00 6.04
N VAL A 136 4.70 2.34 6.88
CA VAL A 136 5.76 1.42 7.28
C VAL A 136 5.99 1.48 8.78
N ALA A 137 6.13 0.31 9.41
CA ALA A 137 6.60 0.15 10.78
C ALA A 137 7.74 -0.90 10.78
N THR A 138 8.73 -0.70 11.64
CA THR A 138 9.95 -1.50 11.65
C THR A 138 10.24 -2.01 13.05
N LEU A 139 10.74 -3.23 13.14
CA LEU A 139 11.29 -3.84 14.35
C LEU A 139 12.72 -4.34 14.04
N GLY A 140 13.67 -4.01 14.91
CA GLY A 140 15.08 -4.33 14.71
C GLY A 140 15.85 -3.25 13.94
N ASP A 141 17.12 -3.55 13.61
CA ASP A 141 18.03 -2.62 12.94
C ASP A 141 17.90 -2.78 11.41
N ALA A 142 17.11 -1.90 10.83
CA ALA A 142 16.79 -1.93 9.40
C ALA A 142 17.68 -0.99 8.60
N ASP A 143 18.00 -1.37 7.36
CA ASP A 143 18.58 -0.46 6.37
C ASP A 143 17.48 0.50 5.85
N ASP A 144 17.25 1.57 6.61
CA ASP A 144 16.23 2.57 6.30
C ASP A 144 16.44 3.21 4.92
N ALA A 145 17.68 3.41 4.49
CA ALA A 145 17.97 4.00 3.20
C ALA A 145 17.55 3.09 2.03
N ALA A 146 17.80 1.78 2.16
CA ALA A 146 17.36 0.82 1.16
C ALA A 146 15.83 0.67 1.14
N ILE A 147 15.19 0.67 2.32
CA ILE A 147 13.73 0.64 2.44
C ILE A 147 13.11 1.89 1.80
N ASP A 148 13.64 3.08 2.11
CA ASP A 148 13.16 4.34 1.51
C ASP A 148 13.32 4.32 -0.01
N ALA A 149 14.46 3.86 -0.52
CA ALA A 149 14.68 3.76 -1.96
C ALA A 149 13.66 2.84 -2.65
N LEU A 150 13.27 1.73 -2.02
CA LEU A 150 12.21 0.84 -2.53
C LEU A 150 10.84 1.53 -2.48
N LEU A 151 10.48 2.15 -1.35
CA LEU A 151 9.16 2.73 -1.12
C LEU A 151 8.93 4.03 -1.90
N ASP A 152 9.93 4.87 -2.08
CA ASP A 152 9.85 6.12 -2.86
C ASP A 152 9.45 5.88 -4.33
N THR A 153 9.75 4.70 -4.86
CA THR A 153 9.30 4.33 -6.21
C THR A 153 7.79 4.10 -6.29
N LEU A 154 7.15 3.79 -5.17
CA LEU A 154 5.72 3.48 -5.05
C LEU A 154 4.87 4.73 -4.79
N GLY A 155 5.49 5.82 -4.33
CA GLY A 155 4.84 7.08 -3.99
C GLY A 155 5.31 7.62 -2.64
N GLN A 156 4.39 8.10 -1.82
CA GLN A 156 4.68 8.69 -0.53
C GLN A 156 4.82 7.64 0.57
N THR A 157 5.83 7.79 1.44
CA THR A 157 6.04 6.91 2.59
C THR A 157 5.66 7.62 3.89
N VAL A 158 4.91 6.93 4.76
CA VAL A 158 4.59 7.39 6.12
C VAL A 158 5.16 6.38 7.12
N ARG A 159 6.18 6.80 7.87
CA ARG A 159 6.75 5.98 8.93
C ARG A 159 5.91 6.08 10.20
N LEU A 160 5.54 4.95 10.75
CA LEU A 160 4.82 4.83 12.03
C LEU A 160 5.83 4.48 13.13
N ALA A 161 5.59 4.95 14.34
CA ALA A 161 6.44 4.62 15.50
C ALA A 161 6.40 3.12 15.83
N ASP A 162 5.25 2.51 15.61
CA ASP A 162 4.98 1.07 15.76
C ASP A 162 3.80 0.68 14.84
N ASP A 163 3.38 -0.58 14.87
CA ASP A 163 2.26 -1.04 14.04
C ASP A 163 0.89 -1.05 14.74
N SER A 164 0.76 -0.44 15.91
CA SER A 164 -0.49 -0.41 16.69
C SER A 164 -1.65 0.30 15.97
N THR A 165 -1.34 1.27 15.10
CA THR A 165 -2.31 2.01 14.30
C THR A 165 -2.50 1.44 12.89
N MET A 166 -1.80 0.38 12.53
CA MET A 166 -1.75 -0.13 11.15
C MET A 166 -3.14 -0.56 10.62
N ASP A 167 -4.02 -1.06 11.48
CA ASP A 167 -5.39 -1.42 11.07
C ASP A 167 -6.22 -0.20 10.67
N LEU A 168 -6.05 0.91 11.41
CA LEU A 168 -6.69 2.18 11.02
C LEU A 168 -6.08 2.73 9.73
N VAL A 169 -4.77 2.64 9.59
CA VAL A 169 -4.08 3.05 8.35
C VAL A 169 -4.53 2.18 7.18
N THR A 170 -4.75 0.87 7.38
CA THR A 170 -5.33 -0.03 6.36
C THR A 170 -6.70 0.47 5.89
N ALA A 171 -7.57 0.83 6.83
CA ALA A 171 -8.87 1.39 6.49
C ALA A 171 -8.74 2.74 5.74
N PHE A 172 -7.79 3.58 6.16
CA PHE A 172 -7.60 4.93 5.65
C PHE A 172 -6.94 4.96 4.27
N THR A 173 -5.82 4.26 4.08
CA THR A 173 -5.03 4.32 2.84
C THR A 173 -5.21 3.10 1.95
N GLY A 174 -5.38 1.91 2.52
CA GLY A 174 -5.57 0.68 1.76
C GLY A 174 -6.94 0.62 1.09
N SER A 175 -8.01 0.92 1.84
CA SER A 175 -9.39 1.01 1.32
C SER A 175 -9.69 2.38 0.69
N GLY A 176 -8.93 3.41 1.04
CA GLY A 176 -9.11 4.80 0.63
C GLY A 176 -9.36 5.01 -0.87
N PRO A 177 -8.58 4.39 -1.78
CA PRO A 177 -8.82 4.54 -3.22
C PRO A 177 -10.23 4.13 -3.64
N ALA A 178 -10.80 3.06 -3.06
CA ALA A 178 -12.17 2.64 -3.36
C ALA A 178 -13.20 3.67 -2.89
N PHE A 179 -12.96 4.32 -1.75
CA PHE A 179 -13.83 5.38 -1.25
C PHE A 179 -13.77 6.62 -2.15
N VAL A 180 -12.58 7.00 -2.62
CA VAL A 180 -12.41 8.10 -3.60
C VAL A 180 -13.12 7.79 -4.91
N PHE A 181 -12.98 6.56 -5.44
CA PHE A 181 -13.71 6.16 -6.66
C PHE A 181 -15.22 6.25 -6.46
N ARG A 182 -15.74 5.84 -5.30
CA ARG A 182 -17.19 5.96 -4.99
C ARG A 182 -17.62 7.42 -4.87
N LEU A 183 -16.80 8.32 -4.33
CA LEU A 183 -17.09 9.75 -4.30
C LEU A 183 -17.18 10.34 -5.71
N ILE A 184 -16.21 10.03 -6.59
CA ILE A 184 -16.21 10.48 -7.98
C ILE A 184 -17.46 9.97 -8.70
N GLU A 185 -17.79 8.69 -8.55
CA GLU A 185 -19.01 8.09 -9.14
C GLU A 185 -20.28 8.78 -8.65
N SER A 186 -20.40 9.03 -7.35
CA SER A 186 -21.58 9.69 -6.76
C SER A 186 -21.70 11.14 -7.20
N TYR A 187 -20.57 11.85 -7.35
CA TYR A 187 -20.53 13.22 -7.83
C TYR A 187 -20.95 13.31 -9.31
N ALA A 188 -20.46 12.40 -10.15
CA ALA A 188 -20.87 12.30 -11.55
C ALA A 188 -22.38 12.02 -11.67
N ALA A 189 -22.89 11.03 -10.92
CA ALA A 189 -24.33 10.70 -10.92
C ALA A 189 -25.22 11.87 -10.44
N ALA A 190 -24.72 12.74 -9.57
CA ALA A 190 -25.41 13.97 -9.21
C ALA A 190 -25.44 14.97 -10.38
N GLY A 191 -24.34 15.11 -11.12
CA GLY A 191 -24.25 15.93 -12.32
C GLY A 191 -25.23 15.47 -13.40
N GLU A 192 -25.35 14.15 -13.63
CA GLU A 192 -26.32 13.59 -14.56
C GLU A 192 -27.78 13.94 -14.18
N ARG A 193 -28.11 13.80 -12.90
CA ARG A 193 -29.45 14.18 -12.40
C ARG A 193 -29.77 15.67 -12.57
N LEU A 194 -28.74 16.51 -12.66
CA LEU A 194 -28.86 17.95 -12.86
C LEU A 194 -28.76 18.35 -14.34
N GLY A 195 -28.62 17.40 -15.27
CA GLY A 195 -28.75 17.64 -16.70
C GLY A 195 -27.44 17.53 -17.53
N LEU A 196 -26.33 17.09 -16.95
CA LEU A 196 -25.15 16.74 -17.73
C LEU A 196 -25.33 15.38 -18.44
N SER A 197 -24.60 15.17 -19.55
CA SER A 197 -24.49 13.81 -20.10
C SER A 197 -23.69 12.93 -19.15
N ALA A 198 -23.89 11.61 -19.17
CA ALA A 198 -23.14 10.66 -18.34
C ALA A 198 -21.63 10.74 -18.60
N GLU A 199 -21.24 10.89 -19.87
CA GLU A 199 -19.84 11.05 -20.30
C GLU A 199 -19.22 12.31 -19.74
N ASP A 200 -19.86 13.47 -19.93
CA ASP A 200 -19.38 14.75 -19.43
C ASP A 200 -19.32 14.77 -17.90
N ALA A 201 -20.36 14.27 -17.23
CA ALA A 201 -20.41 14.23 -15.77
C ALA A 201 -19.22 13.45 -15.18
N LEU A 202 -18.91 12.27 -15.74
CA LEU A 202 -17.78 11.45 -15.27
C LEU A 202 -16.43 12.12 -15.58
N ALA A 203 -16.28 12.68 -16.80
CA ALA A 203 -15.05 13.35 -17.20
C ALA A 203 -14.77 14.58 -16.32
N LEU A 204 -15.77 15.44 -16.11
CA LEU A 204 -15.67 16.62 -15.25
C LEU A 204 -15.40 16.26 -13.79
N ALA A 205 -16.10 15.28 -13.25
CA ALA A 205 -15.88 14.79 -11.88
C ALA A 205 -14.43 14.33 -11.71
N THR A 206 -13.95 13.44 -12.58
CA THR A 206 -12.59 12.90 -12.52
C THR A 206 -11.53 13.99 -12.60
N ALA A 207 -11.67 14.93 -13.54
CA ALA A 207 -10.75 16.04 -13.70
C ALA A 207 -10.76 16.98 -12.49
N THR A 208 -11.94 17.25 -11.91
CA THR A 208 -12.07 18.13 -10.73
C THR A 208 -11.39 17.55 -9.51
N PHE A 209 -11.65 16.27 -9.18
CA PHE A 209 -10.99 15.61 -8.04
C PHE A 209 -9.47 15.51 -8.25
N GLY A 210 -9.04 15.12 -9.45
CA GLY A 210 -7.61 15.04 -9.80
C GLY A 210 -6.91 16.39 -9.68
N GLY A 211 -7.49 17.43 -10.25
CA GLY A 211 -6.94 18.79 -10.20
C GLY A 211 -6.89 19.36 -8.78
N ALA A 212 -7.95 19.19 -8.00
CA ALA A 212 -7.99 19.68 -6.61
C ALA A 212 -6.94 19.00 -5.72
N THR A 213 -6.77 17.68 -5.85
CA THR A 213 -5.74 16.94 -5.08
C THR A 213 -4.33 17.29 -5.53
N ALA A 214 -4.10 17.48 -6.83
CA ALA A 214 -2.81 17.94 -7.36
C ALA A 214 -2.46 19.35 -6.87
N LEU A 215 -3.42 20.27 -6.90
CA LEU A 215 -3.23 21.63 -6.38
C LEU A 215 -2.92 21.64 -4.88
N LEU A 216 -3.62 20.83 -4.08
CA LEU A 216 -3.35 20.69 -2.65
C LEU A 216 -1.92 20.21 -2.41
N ALA A 217 -1.46 19.20 -3.16
CA ALA A 217 -0.11 18.66 -3.04
C ALA A 217 0.98 19.66 -3.47
N ASP A 218 0.75 20.42 -4.53
CA ASP A 218 1.69 21.40 -5.07
C ASP A 218 1.81 22.65 -4.19
N SER A 219 0.68 23.12 -3.65
CA SER A 219 0.64 24.38 -2.86
C SER A 219 1.29 24.23 -1.48
N GLY A 220 1.30 23.04 -0.89
CA GLY A 220 1.69 22.81 0.51
C GLY A 220 0.77 23.46 1.54
N GLU A 221 -0.34 24.05 1.12
CA GLU A 221 -1.31 24.74 1.98
C GLU A 221 -2.27 23.76 2.65
N LYS A 222 -2.88 24.19 3.75
CA LYS A 222 -3.95 23.42 4.38
C LYS A 222 -5.23 23.47 3.54
N PRO A 223 -6.06 22.40 3.50
CA PRO A 223 -7.31 22.39 2.74
C PRO A 223 -8.21 23.60 2.98
N GLY A 224 -8.35 24.04 4.26
CA GLY A 224 -9.17 25.22 4.61
C GLY A 224 -8.72 26.53 3.96
N VAL A 225 -7.41 26.69 3.69
CA VAL A 225 -6.89 27.88 2.98
C VAL A 225 -7.33 27.84 1.52
N LEU A 226 -7.20 26.70 0.86
CA LEU A 226 -7.61 26.53 -0.53
C LEU A 226 -9.14 26.65 -0.68
N ILE A 227 -9.92 26.14 0.26
CA ILE A 227 -11.38 26.34 0.30
C ILE A 227 -11.72 27.83 0.30
N ALA A 228 -11.07 28.62 1.17
CA ALA A 228 -11.33 30.05 1.27
C ALA A 228 -10.96 30.83 -0.01
N GLN A 229 -10.02 30.34 -0.82
CA GLN A 229 -9.66 30.96 -2.09
C GLN A 229 -10.74 30.80 -3.18
N VAL A 230 -11.52 29.71 -3.13
CA VAL A 230 -12.59 29.44 -4.12
C VAL A 230 -13.99 29.78 -3.61
N ALA A 231 -14.17 29.92 -2.29
CA ALA A 231 -15.46 30.22 -1.67
C ALA A 231 -15.59 31.73 -1.40
N SER A 232 -16.26 32.45 -2.29
CA SER A 232 -16.63 33.85 -2.04
C SER A 232 -17.95 33.95 -1.28
N LYS A 233 -18.06 34.94 -0.39
CA LYS A 233 -19.27 35.20 0.40
C LYS A 233 -20.49 35.37 -0.52
N GLY A 234 -21.51 34.54 -0.32
CA GLY A 234 -22.75 34.55 -1.13
C GLY A 234 -22.58 33.95 -2.53
N GLY A 235 -21.41 33.35 -2.85
CA GLY A 235 -21.15 32.69 -4.14
C GLY A 235 -21.70 31.28 -4.21
N THR A 236 -21.65 30.68 -5.40
CA THR A 236 -22.12 29.32 -5.67
C THR A 236 -21.37 28.27 -4.86
N THR A 237 -20.06 28.44 -4.67
CA THR A 237 -19.22 27.53 -3.87
C THR A 237 -19.64 27.56 -2.40
N GLN A 238 -19.89 28.75 -1.83
CA GLN A 238 -20.35 28.86 -0.43
C GLN A 238 -21.69 28.13 -0.24
N ALA A 239 -22.64 28.32 -1.15
CA ALA A 239 -23.93 27.67 -1.05
C ALA A 239 -23.82 26.10 -1.08
N GLY A 240 -22.88 25.59 -1.89
CA GLY A 240 -22.59 24.15 -1.90
C GLY A 240 -21.92 23.67 -0.60
N LEU A 241 -20.96 24.43 -0.06
CA LEU A 241 -20.29 24.13 1.21
C LEU A 241 -21.27 24.14 2.39
N ASP A 242 -22.22 25.08 2.43
CA ASP A 242 -23.24 25.15 3.47
C ASP A 242 -24.07 23.86 3.54
N VAL A 243 -24.29 23.20 2.39
CA VAL A 243 -24.94 21.88 2.34
C VAL A 243 -24.01 20.76 2.81
N LEU A 244 -22.74 20.77 2.38
CA LEU A 244 -21.75 19.74 2.76
C LEU A 244 -21.47 19.75 4.28
N ASP A 245 -21.43 20.93 4.86
CA ASP A 245 -21.08 21.14 6.27
C ASP A 245 -22.31 21.06 7.19
N SER A 246 -23.53 20.93 6.63
CA SER A 246 -24.74 20.89 7.43
C SER A 246 -24.70 19.74 8.45
N ASP A 247 -24.96 20.08 9.72
CA ASP A 247 -25.06 19.13 10.85
C ASP A 247 -23.84 18.20 11.03
N GLY A 248 -22.68 18.54 10.44
CA GLY A 248 -21.47 17.71 10.51
C GLY A 248 -21.60 16.33 9.84
N GLN A 249 -22.59 16.16 8.96
CA GLN A 249 -22.91 14.85 8.34
C GLN A 249 -21.75 14.27 7.55
N LEU A 250 -20.99 15.10 6.82
CA LEU A 250 -19.85 14.62 6.03
C LEU A 250 -18.75 14.00 6.91
N ALA A 251 -18.38 14.68 8.00
CA ALA A 251 -17.39 14.19 8.95
C ALA A 251 -17.86 12.91 9.66
N ALA A 252 -19.15 12.87 10.06
CA ALA A 252 -19.75 11.69 10.66
C ALA A 252 -19.78 10.49 9.70
N LEU A 253 -20.12 10.71 8.42
CA LEU A 253 -20.10 9.70 7.40
C LEU A 253 -18.69 9.07 7.25
N PHE A 254 -17.66 9.90 7.06
CA PHE A 254 -16.29 9.38 6.93
C PHE A 254 -15.81 8.67 8.20
N THR A 255 -16.15 9.17 9.38
CA THR A 255 -15.84 8.49 10.64
C THR A 255 -16.45 7.07 10.67
N ASN A 256 -17.71 6.93 10.26
CA ASN A 256 -18.40 5.64 10.23
C ASN A 256 -17.82 4.70 9.15
N VAL A 257 -17.51 5.21 7.96
CA VAL A 257 -16.86 4.44 6.87
C VAL A 257 -15.52 3.87 7.33
N LEU A 258 -14.66 4.71 7.89
CA LEU A 258 -13.34 4.30 8.36
C LEU A 258 -13.42 3.33 9.54
N ARG A 259 -14.36 3.55 10.47
CA ARG A 259 -14.61 2.63 11.60
C ARG A 259 -15.04 1.26 11.09
N ALA A 260 -16.02 1.18 10.20
CA ALA A 260 -16.49 -0.08 9.64
C ALA A 260 -15.38 -0.84 8.92
N ALA A 261 -14.57 -0.15 8.11
CA ALA A 261 -13.46 -0.77 7.40
C ALA A 261 -12.36 -1.27 8.37
N ARG A 262 -12.01 -0.48 9.40
CA ARG A 262 -11.04 -0.87 10.44
C ARG A 262 -11.53 -2.10 11.22
N ASP A 263 -12.77 -2.08 11.67
CA ASP A 263 -13.33 -3.13 12.52
C ASP A 263 -13.41 -4.44 11.72
N ARG A 264 -13.78 -4.37 10.43
CA ARG A 264 -13.73 -5.54 9.55
C ARG A 264 -12.31 -6.06 9.30
N GLY A 265 -11.33 -5.16 9.21
CA GLY A 265 -9.92 -5.52 9.11
C GLY A 265 -9.44 -6.32 10.33
N ARG A 266 -9.84 -5.93 11.53
CA ARG A 266 -9.55 -6.65 12.79
C ARG A 266 -10.19 -8.03 12.83
N GLU A 267 -11.48 -8.13 12.51
CA GLU A 267 -12.17 -9.43 12.42
C GLU A 267 -11.45 -10.41 11.48
N LEU A 268 -11.01 -9.92 10.32
CA LEU A 268 -10.27 -10.75 9.37
C LEU A 268 -8.90 -11.17 9.89
N ALA A 269 -8.23 -10.32 10.65
CA ALA A 269 -6.97 -10.63 11.30
C ALA A 269 -7.15 -11.69 12.40
N ASP A 270 -8.20 -11.59 13.21
CA ASP A 270 -8.54 -12.57 14.27
C ASP A 270 -8.84 -13.94 13.66
N ILE A 271 -9.63 -13.99 12.58
CA ILE A 271 -9.90 -15.22 11.81
C ILE A 271 -8.60 -15.82 11.27
N ALA A 272 -7.69 -15.01 10.76
CA ALA A 272 -6.40 -15.48 10.22
C ALA A 272 -5.47 -16.05 11.31
N ARG A 273 -5.62 -15.60 12.56
CA ARG A 273 -4.92 -16.16 13.73
C ARG A 273 -5.58 -17.40 14.32
N GLY A 274 -6.78 -17.74 13.88
CA GLY A 274 -7.58 -18.85 14.45
C GLY A 274 -8.27 -18.48 15.77
N GLU A 275 -8.48 -17.21 16.04
CA GLU A 275 -9.10 -16.66 17.24
C GLU A 275 -10.58 -16.28 17.04
N GLY A 276 -11.15 -16.59 15.85
CA GLY A 276 -12.51 -16.26 15.45
C GLY A 276 -13.53 -17.38 15.63
#